data_00e01426933ec4526cedb422ab2f99d3
#
_entry.id   00e01426933ec4526cedb422ab2f99d3
#
_cell.length_a   1.000
_cell.length_b   1.000
_cell.length_c   1.000
_cell.angle_alpha   90.00
_cell.angle_beta   90.00
_cell.angle_gamma   90.00
#
_symmetry.space_group_name_H-M   'P 1'
#
loop_
_entity.id
_entity.type
_entity.pdbx_description
1 polymer ?
#
loop_
_entity_poly.entity_id
_entity_poly.type
_entity_poly.pdbx_seq_one_letter_code
_entity_poly.pdbx_strand_id
1 'polypeptide(L)'
;GQHEEEPSLVVVGGGAAGVYASIRAKTLAPHLNVAVVEKGRFLSKVKISGGGRCNVTNGHHLEPMGLARNYPRGNKELRGSFFTAHGPQDTMRWFTDHGVKLKTEDDGRVFPVTDNSASVVDCLLNEARRLGVSLQAGKTVSSASVAQDGKFVLKVEKRTADLVDYINANYILVATGSSQHGYSIAAQLGHSIIAPVPSLFTFKIADKRLADLAGVTFPIVKAKLKLDGVQKSVPELTQTGPMLVTHWGLSGPVVLRLSAWGARELHQCNYQGNLMVDFVPDIHIEDVKRVLFHYKDQHAKHKVSNTFPTEFGLVKRFWRFLLEQESLNGDTHWASMPNNHLNAVAFRLKQWTFEVVGKGQFKDEFVTAGGVPITEISLGTMESKKQPNLFFAGEVLNVDGVTGGFNFQ
;
A
#
# COMPACT_ATOMS: atom_id res chain seq x y z
N GLY A 1 -9.20 -48.30 -0.58
CA GLY A 1 -8.59 -47.01 -0.34
C GLY A 1 -8.20 -46.37 -1.66
N GLN A 2 -8.96 -45.34 -2.07
CA GLN A 2 -8.52 -44.49 -3.15
C GLN A 2 -7.27 -43.78 -2.66
N HIS A 3 -6.11 -44.07 -3.26
CA HIS A 3 -4.95 -43.23 -3.11
C HIS A 3 -5.29 -41.88 -3.72
N GLU A 4 -5.46 -40.84 -2.86
CA GLU A 4 -5.46 -39.48 -3.37
C GLU A 4 -4.11 -39.27 -4.08
N GLU A 5 -4.17 -38.93 -5.36
CA GLU A 5 -2.97 -38.61 -6.11
C GLU A 5 -2.26 -37.44 -5.43
N GLU A 6 -0.93 -37.57 -5.19
CA GLU A 6 -0.14 -36.50 -4.64
C GLU A 6 -0.20 -35.26 -5.57
N PRO A 7 -0.34 -34.03 -5.01
CA PRO A 7 -0.39 -32.84 -5.85
C PRO A 7 0.93 -32.63 -6.59
N SER A 8 0.87 -32.30 -7.88
CA SER A 8 2.03 -31.91 -8.68
C SER A 8 2.56 -30.54 -8.27
N LEU A 9 1.64 -29.63 -7.95
CA LEU A 9 1.91 -28.28 -7.49
C LEU A 9 1.17 -28.02 -6.18
N VAL A 10 1.90 -27.62 -5.16
CA VAL A 10 1.34 -27.10 -3.91
C VAL A 10 1.55 -25.60 -3.86
N VAL A 11 0.46 -24.85 -3.77
CA VAL A 11 0.45 -23.41 -3.54
C VAL A 11 0.29 -23.16 -2.04
N VAL A 12 1.27 -22.53 -1.43
CA VAL A 12 1.27 -22.19 -0.01
C VAL A 12 0.76 -20.77 0.14
N GLY A 13 -0.44 -20.61 0.66
CA GLY A 13 -1.12 -19.34 0.83
C GLY A 13 -2.31 -19.17 -0.10
N GLY A 14 -3.48 -18.95 0.48
CA GLY A 14 -4.77 -18.81 -0.22
C GLY A 14 -5.26 -17.38 -0.32
N GLY A 15 -4.35 -16.40 -0.44
CA GLY A 15 -4.67 -15.02 -0.77
C GLY A 15 -4.81 -14.80 -2.27
N ALA A 16 -4.83 -13.53 -2.69
CA ALA A 16 -5.02 -13.17 -4.11
C ALA A 16 -3.98 -13.82 -5.01
N ALA A 17 -2.69 -13.72 -4.65
CA ALA A 17 -1.60 -14.28 -5.45
C ALA A 17 -1.69 -15.79 -5.60
N GLY A 18 -1.93 -16.50 -4.49
CA GLY A 18 -2.00 -17.97 -4.48
C GLY A 18 -3.19 -18.52 -5.23
N VAL A 19 -4.36 -17.98 -5.03
CA VAL A 19 -5.58 -18.43 -5.72
C VAL A 19 -5.49 -18.12 -7.21
N TYR A 20 -5.10 -16.91 -7.58
CA TYR A 20 -4.95 -16.54 -8.98
C TYR A 20 -3.90 -17.39 -9.70
N ALA A 21 -2.74 -17.62 -9.07
CA ALA A 21 -1.70 -18.48 -9.64
C ALA A 21 -2.17 -19.93 -9.85
N SER A 22 -2.95 -20.46 -8.90
CA SER A 22 -3.52 -21.81 -9.03
C SER A 22 -4.47 -21.92 -10.22
N ILE A 23 -5.28 -20.91 -10.47
CA ILE A 23 -6.17 -20.81 -11.62
C ILE A 23 -5.35 -20.76 -12.91
N ARG A 24 -4.32 -19.92 -12.96
CA ARG A 24 -3.45 -19.81 -14.14
C ARG A 24 -2.72 -21.11 -14.45
N ALA A 25 -2.18 -21.77 -13.43
CA ALA A 25 -1.50 -23.05 -13.59
C ALA A 25 -2.44 -24.12 -14.18
N LYS A 26 -3.65 -24.22 -13.64
CA LYS A 26 -4.67 -25.17 -14.12
C LYS A 26 -5.18 -24.83 -15.51
N THR A 27 -5.30 -23.56 -15.84
CA THR A 27 -5.71 -23.09 -17.16
C THR A 27 -4.70 -23.48 -18.22
N LEU A 28 -3.39 -23.29 -17.92
CA LEU A 28 -2.31 -23.58 -18.85
C LEU A 28 -1.96 -25.06 -18.90
N ALA A 29 -2.13 -25.80 -17.82
CA ALA A 29 -1.81 -27.21 -17.70
C ALA A 29 -2.94 -27.97 -16.97
N PRO A 30 -4.05 -28.28 -17.66
CA PRO A 30 -5.24 -28.86 -17.01
C PRO A 30 -5.01 -30.22 -16.36
N HIS A 31 -3.95 -30.92 -16.75
CA HIS A 31 -3.59 -32.24 -16.20
C HIS A 31 -2.84 -32.17 -14.88
N LEU A 32 -2.35 -30.99 -14.47
CA LEU A 32 -1.68 -30.81 -13.18
C LEU A 32 -2.66 -30.99 -12.03
N ASN A 33 -2.23 -31.71 -11.00
CA ASN A 33 -2.92 -31.72 -9.71
C ASN A 33 -2.42 -30.53 -8.90
N VAL A 34 -3.29 -29.55 -8.66
CA VAL A 34 -2.96 -28.33 -7.93
C VAL A 34 -3.75 -28.28 -6.62
N ALA A 35 -3.05 -28.11 -5.52
CA ALA A 35 -3.62 -27.89 -4.20
C ALA A 35 -3.18 -26.53 -3.67
N VAL A 36 -4.11 -25.77 -3.09
CA VAL A 36 -3.83 -24.52 -2.37
C VAL A 36 -4.06 -24.79 -0.88
N VAL A 37 -3.02 -24.57 -0.08
CA VAL A 37 -3.05 -24.78 1.36
C VAL A 37 -3.11 -23.42 2.05
N GLU A 38 -4.17 -23.18 2.82
CA GLU A 38 -4.41 -21.91 3.51
C GLU A 38 -4.57 -22.15 5.02
N LYS A 39 -3.82 -21.40 5.81
CA LYS A 39 -3.84 -21.43 7.27
C LYS A 39 -5.18 -20.99 7.84
N GLY A 40 -5.75 -19.91 7.32
CA GLY A 40 -7.00 -19.31 7.74
C GLY A 40 -8.10 -19.49 6.70
N ARG A 41 -8.72 -18.38 6.31
CA ARG A 41 -9.75 -18.32 5.27
C ARG A 41 -9.17 -17.83 3.95
N PHE A 42 -9.65 -18.41 2.84
CA PHE A 42 -9.25 -17.97 1.50
C PHE A 42 -9.65 -16.51 1.26
N LEU A 43 -8.72 -15.75 0.66
CA LEU A 43 -8.95 -14.38 0.21
C LEU A 43 -9.40 -13.42 1.34
N SER A 44 -9.00 -13.64 2.57
CA SER A 44 -9.41 -12.82 3.71
C SER A 44 -8.98 -11.35 3.58
N LYS A 45 -7.75 -11.09 3.11
CA LYS A 45 -7.29 -9.71 2.86
C LYS A 45 -8.01 -9.04 1.69
N VAL A 46 -8.34 -9.79 0.64
CA VAL A 46 -9.12 -9.30 -0.50
C VAL A 46 -10.51 -8.87 -0.03
N LYS A 47 -11.14 -9.67 0.82
CA LYS A 47 -12.49 -9.41 1.32
C LYS A 47 -12.62 -8.08 2.05
N ILE A 48 -11.61 -7.68 2.82
CA ILE A 48 -11.61 -6.45 3.62
C ILE A 48 -10.93 -5.27 2.93
N SER A 49 -10.21 -5.49 1.82
CA SER A 49 -9.48 -4.45 1.11
C SER A 49 -10.40 -3.38 0.53
N GLY A 50 -9.88 -2.16 0.38
CA GLY A 50 -10.62 -1.04 -0.18
C GLY A 50 -11.93 -0.72 0.56
N GLY A 51 -11.96 -0.91 1.89
CA GLY A 51 -13.17 -0.72 2.70
C GLY A 51 -14.27 -1.76 2.43
N GLY A 52 -13.91 -2.98 2.02
CA GLY A 52 -14.84 -4.05 1.65
C GLY A 52 -15.27 -4.04 0.18
N ARG A 53 -14.74 -3.12 -0.63
CA ARG A 53 -15.04 -2.97 -2.05
C ARG A 53 -14.10 -3.75 -2.97
N CYS A 54 -12.89 -4.06 -2.52
CA CYS A 54 -11.75 -4.62 -3.25
C CYS A 54 -11.24 -3.72 -4.39
N ASN A 55 -10.14 -3.00 -4.12
CA ASN A 55 -9.41 -2.24 -5.14
C ASN A 55 -8.46 -3.19 -5.88
N VAL A 56 -8.85 -3.65 -7.07
CA VAL A 56 -8.13 -4.73 -7.78
C VAL A 56 -6.87 -4.27 -8.50
N THR A 57 -6.84 -3.05 -9.01
CA THR A 57 -5.68 -2.46 -9.71
C THR A 57 -5.87 -0.96 -9.85
N ASN A 58 -4.93 -0.30 -10.58
CA ASN A 58 -5.05 1.12 -10.93
C ASN A 58 -5.00 1.28 -12.46
N GLY A 59 -6.06 1.86 -13.03
CA GLY A 59 -6.23 2.02 -14.47
C GLY A 59 -5.56 3.26 -15.08
N HIS A 60 -5.00 4.19 -14.26
CA HIS A 60 -4.32 5.39 -14.76
C HIS A 60 -2.88 5.13 -15.20
N HIS A 61 -2.23 4.07 -14.72
CA HIS A 61 -0.85 3.74 -15.01
C HIS A 61 -0.76 2.45 -15.83
N LEU A 62 -1.06 2.55 -17.13
CA LEU A 62 -1.08 1.40 -18.03
C LEU A 62 0.30 1.06 -18.60
N GLU A 63 1.19 2.08 -18.70
CA GLU A 63 2.55 1.90 -19.18
C GLU A 63 3.45 1.31 -18.09
N PRO A 64 4.31 0.29 -18.41
CA PRO A 64 5.12 -0.40 -17.41
C PRO A 64 5.99 0.51 -16.54
N MET A 65 6.64 1.54 -17.13
CA MET A 65 7.48 2.46 -16.38
C MET A 65 6.67 3.34 -15.41
N GLY A 66 5.53 3.87 -15.85
CA GLY A 66 4.64 4.67 -15.02
C GLY A 66 4.03 3.86 -13.89
N LEU A 67 3.66 2.61 -14.16
CA LEU A 67 3.15 1.68 -13.16
C LEU A 67 4.21 1.35 -12.10
N ALA A 68 5.45 1.02 -12.53
CA ALA A 68 6.55 0.65 -11.65
C ALA A 68 6.93 1.76 -10.66
N ARG A 69 6.76 3.02 -11.01
CA ARG A 69 7.03 4.18 -10.12
C ARG A 69 6.20 4.18 -8.83
N ASN A 70 5.12 3.42 -8.77
CA ASN A 70 4.26 3.32 -7.59
C ASN A 70 4.67 2.18 -6.64
N TYR A 71 5.81 1.53 -6.90
CA TYR A 71 6.34 0.47 -6.06
C TYR A 71 7.66 0.92 -5.40
N PRO A 72 7.63 1.34 -4.12
CA PRO A 72 8.83 1.77 -3.39
C PRO A 72 9.95 0.73 -3.34
N ARG A 73 9.56 -0.56 -3.20
CA ARG A 73 10.48 -1.70 -3.28
C ARG A 73 10.20 -2.46 -4.56
N GLY A 74 11.24 -2.70 -5.34
CA GLY A 74 11.16 -3.45 -6.58
C GLY A 74 10.88 -2.61 -7.83
N ASN A 75 10.77 -1.28 -7.76
CA ASN A 75 10.44 -0.45 -8.94
C ASN A 75 11.46 -0.60 -10.08
N LYS A 76 12.73 -0.73 -9.75
CA LYS A 76 13.80 -0.89 -10.75
C LYS A 76 13.62 -2.18 -11.55
N GLU A 77 13.31 -3.28 -10.88
CA GLU A 77 13.10 -4.60 -11.48
C GLU A 77 11.80 -4.66 -12.27
N LEU A 78 10.75 -3.99 -11.79
CA LEU A 78 9.43 -3.96 -12.42
C LEU A 78 9.34 -3.08 -13.67
N ARG A 79 10.37 -2.26 -13.96
CA ARG A 79 10.43 -1.44 -15.19
C ARG A 79 10.58 -2.28 -16.47
N GLY A 80 11.03 -3.52 -16.35
CA GLY A 80 11.23 -4.42 -17.49
C GLY A 80 9.94 -5.03 -18.03
N SER A 81 10.01 -6.30 -18.42
CA SER A 81 8.91 -7.00 -19.09
C SER A 81 7.78 -7.45 -18.15
N PHE A 82 7.92 -7.33 -16.85
CA PHE A 82 6.97 -7.87 -15.88
C PHE A 82 5.53 -7.36 -16.10
N PHE A 83 5.31 -6.04 -16.07
CA PHE A 83 4.00 -5.46 -16.31
C PHE A 83 3.56 -5.48 -17.77
N THR A 84 4.47 -5.72 -18.70
CA THR A 84 4.13 -5.97 -20.11
C THR A 84 3.45 -7.33 -20.24
N ALA A 85 3.90 -8.34 -19.50
CA ALA A 85 3.29 -9.67 -19.47
C ALA A 85 1.94 -9.69 -18.77
N HIS A 86 1.78 -8.93 -17.67
CA HIS A 86 0.54 -8.83 -16.93
C HIS A 86 0.41 -7.46 -16.25
N GLY A 87 -0.22 -6.53 -16.94
CA GLY A 87 -0.49 -5.19 -16.44
C GLY A 87 -1.94 -4.99 -15.99
N PRO A 88 -2.32 -3.74 -15.64
CA PRO A 88 -3.67 -3.43 -15.20
C PRO A 88 -4.77 -3.78 -16.19
N GLN A 89 -4.53 -3.64 -17.49
CA GLN A 89 -5.49 -4.03 -18.54
C GLN A 89 -5.74 -5.54 -18.53
N ASP A 90 -4.71 -6.34 -18.32
CA ASP A 90 -4.81 -7.80 -18.26
C ASP A 90 -5.63 -8.21 -17.02
N THR A 91 -5.38 -7.57 -15.88
CA THR A 91 -6.15 -7.78 -14.64
C THR A 91 -7.62 -7.44 -14.85
N MET A 92 -7.92 -6.27 -15.41
CA MET A 92 -9.29 -5.82 -15.67
C MET A 92 -10.00 -6.75 -16.67
N ARG A 93 -9.33 -7.15 -17.73
CA ARG A 93 -9.88 -8.07 -18.74
C ARG A 93 -10.19 -9.43 -18.15
N TRP A 94 -9.29 -9.96 -17.33
CA TRP A 94 -9.51 -11.27 -16.70
C TRP A 94 -10.81 -11.29 -15.88
N PHE A 95 -11.03 -10.28 -15.02
CA PHE A 95 -12.24 -10.18 -14.21
C PHE A 95 -13.47 -9.96 -15.08
N THR A 96 -13.39 -9.10 -16.08
CA THR A 96 -14.50 -8.86 -17.00
C THR A 96 -14.89 -10.12 -17.78
N ASP A 97 -13.91 -10.88 -18.26
CA ASP A 97 -14.12 -12.14 -18.98
C ASP A 97 -14.73 -13.23 -18.05
N HIS A 98 -14.54 -13.11 -16.75
CA HIS A 98 -15.08 -14.02 -15.75
C HIS A 98 -16.34 -13.48 -15.05
N GLY A 99 -16.98 -12.47 -15.62
CA GLY A 99 -18.29 -11.98 -15.20
C GLY A 99 -18.28 -10.91 -14.10
N VAL A 100 -17.14 -10.36 -13.74
CA VAL A 100 -17.04 -9.22 -12.80
C VAL A 100 -16.95 -7.92 -13.57
N LYS A 101 -18.00 -7.10 -13.50
CA LYS A 101 -17.99 -5.76 -14.08
C LYS A 101 -17.21 -4.82 -13.17
N LEU A 102 -16.32 -4.05 -13.76
CA LEU A 102 -15.41 -3.14 -13.04
C LEU A 102 -15.73 -1.67 -13.39
N LYS A 103 -15.39 -0.78 -12.46
CA LYS A 103 -15.42 0.68 -12.64
C LYS A 103 -14.09 1.28 -12.21
N THR A 104 -13.67 2.36 -12.90
CA THR A 104 -12.46 3.10 -12.56
C THR A 104 -12.87 4.45 -11.95
N GLU A 105 -12.35 4.74 -10.76
CA GLU A 105 -12.55 6.03 -10.09
C GLU A 105 -11.61 7.10 -10.68
N ASP A 106 -11.83 8.38 -10.35
CA ASP A 106 -11.08 9.52 -10.90
C ASP A 106 -9.58 9.44 -10.61
N ASP A 107 -9.18 8.84 -9.48
CA ASP A 107 -7.78 8.63 -9.09
C ASP A 107 -7.16 7.35 -9.67
N GLY A 108 -7.89 6.64 -10.51
CA GLY A 108 -7.43 5.41 -11.17
C GLY A 108 -7.74 4.12 -10.42
N ARG A 109 -8.21 4.18 -9.18
CA ARG A 109 -8.60 2.96 -8.44
C ARG A 109 -9.72 2.23 -9.15
N VAL A 110 -9.58 0.91 -9.28
CA VAL A 110 -10.52 0.05 -9.97
C VAL A 110 -11.24 -0.86 -8.97
N PHE A 111 -12.56 -0.80 -8.99
CA PHE A 111 -13.43 -1.56 -8.09
C PHE A 111 -14.48 -2.36 -8.87
N PRO A 112 -15.05 -3.44 -8.29
CA PRO A 112 -16.24 -4.04 -8.86
C PRO A 112 -17.42 -3.05 -8.82
N VAL A 113 -18.25 -3.07 -9.85
CA VAL A 113 -19.42 -2.18 -9.95
C VAL A 113 -20.38 -2.34 -8.77
N THR A 114 -20.42 -3.54 -8.18
CA THR A 114 -21.23 -3.84 -6.98
C THR A 114 -20.73 -3.16 -5.70
N ASP A 115 -19.52 -2.56 -5.70
CA ASP A 115 -18.86 -2.04 -4.51
C ASP A 115 -18.74 -3.06 -3.36
N ASN A 116 -18.75 -4.35 -3.69
CA ASN A 116 -18.65 -5.42 -2.73
C ASN A 116 -17.54 -6.39 -3.15
N SER A 117 -16.58 -6.61 -2.27
CA SER A 117 -15.46 -7.52 -2.49
C SER A 117 -15.91 -8.97 -2.74
N ALA A 118 -17.12 -9.36 -2.30
CA ALA A 118 -17.67 -10.68 -2.55
C ALA A 118 -17.72 -11.03 -4.05
N SER A 119 -17.95 -10.05 -4.91
CA SER A 119 -17.92 -10.26 -6.37
C SER A 119 -16.58 -10.79 -6.85
N VAL A 120 -15.48 -10.27 -6.31
CA VAL A 120 -14.11 -10.69 -6.64
C VAL A 120 -13.78 -12.02 -5.98
N VAL A 121 -14.07 -12.16 -4.69
CA VAL A 121 -13.81 -13.38 -3.92
C VAL A 121 -14.53 -14.59 -4.53
N ASP A 122 -15.82 -14.46 -4.80
CA ASP A 122 -16.63 -15.54 -5.36
C ASP A 122 -16.17 -15.90 -6.78
N CYS A 123 -15.81 -14.91 -7.60
CA CYS A 123 -15.26 -15.14 -8.93
C CYS A 123 -14.00 -16.02 -8.87
N LEU A 124 -13.04 -15.65 -8.02
CA LEU A 124 -11.78 -16.38 -7.89
C LEU A 124 -11.98 -17.79 -7.36
N LEU A 125 -12.75 -17.97 -6.30
CA LEU A 125 -12.99 -19.28 -5.68
C LEU A 125 -13.80 -20.20 -6.59
N ASN A 126 -14.83 -19.69 -7.27
CA ASN A 126 -15.65 -20.47 -8.19
C ASN A 126 -14.84 -20.93 -9.39
N GLU A 127 -13.98 -20.08 -9.94
CA GLU A 127 -13.12 -20.44 -11.05
C GLU A 127 -12.08 -21.50 -10.65
N ALA A 128 -11.47 -21.36 -9.48
CA ALA A 128 -10.54 -22.37 -8.95
C ALA A 128 -11.23 -23.74 -8.79
N ARG A 129 -12.43 -23.76 -8.23
CA ARG A 129 -13.23 -25.00 -8.07
C ARG A 129 -13.62 -25.59 -9.41
N ARG A 130 -14.06 -24.77 -10.36
CA ARG A 130 -14.43 -25.19 -11.71
C ARG A 130 -13.30 -25.91 -12.42
N LEU A 131 -12.07 -25.42 -12.23
CA LEU A 131 -10.86 -25.99 -12.83
C LEU A 131 -10.31 -27.21 -12.09
N GLY A 132 -10.89 -27.56 -10.94
CA GLY A 132 -10.48 -28.71 -10.16
C GLY A 132 -9.32 -28.45 -9.21
N VAL A 133 -9.06 -27.21 -8.84
CA VAL A 133 -8.06 -26.87 -7.81
C VAL A 133 -8.56 -27.34 -6.45
N SER A 134 -7.72 -28.09 -5.69
CA SER A 134 -8.03 -28.52 -4.35
C SER A 134 -7.76 -27.38 -3.36
N LEU A 135 -8.82 -26.76 -2.83
CA LEU A 135 -8.74 -25.68 -1.86
C LEU A 135 -8.80 -26.26 -0.43
N GLN A 136 -7.70 -26.13 0.32
CA GLN A 136 -7.54 -26.74 1.64
C GLN A 136 -7.31 -25.65 2.70
N ALA A 137 -8.37 -25.29 3.42
CA ALA A 137 -8.31 -24.34 4.52
C ALA A 137 -7.96 -25.01 5.86
N GLY A 138 -7.48 -24.21 6.82
CA GLY A 138 -7.15 -24.70 8.17
C GLY A 138 -5.90 -25.57 8.25
N LYS A 139 -5.03 -25.48 7.26
CA LYS A 139 -3.77 -26.23 7.18
C LYS A 139 -2.61 -25.28 7.04
N THR A 140 -1.55 -25.52 7.82
CA THR A 140 -0.32 -24.74 7.80
C THR A 140 0.84 -25.58 7.30
N VAL A 141 1.55 -25.09 6.29
CA VAL A 141 2.84 -25.65 5.88
C VAL A 141 3.89 -25.09 6.84
N SER A 142 4.39 -25.93 7.75
CA SER A 142 5.33 -25.50 8.80
C SER A 142 6.79 -25.64 8.39
N SER A 143 7.10 -26.51 7.45
CA SER A 143 8.46 -26.66 6.90
C SER A 143 8.44 -27.23 5.50
N ALA A 144 9.54 -27.02 4.78
CA ALA A 144 9.77 -27.57 3.45
C ALA A 144 11.24 -28.01 3.32
N SER A 145 11.43 -29.14 2.64
CA SER A 145 12.76 -29.65 2.31
C SER A 145 12.73 -30.28 0.92
N VAL A 146 13.91 -30.56 0.38
CA VAL A 146 14.08 -31.23 -0.91
C VAL A 146 14.59 -32.65 -0.66
N ALA A 147 13.87 -33.64 -1.20
CA ALA A 147 14.26 -35.04 -1.11
C ALA A 147 15.35 -35.38 -2.14
N GLN A 148 15.95 -36.57 -2.03
CA GLN A 148 17.00 -37.01 -2.96
C GLN A 148 16.57 -37.10 -4.42
N ASP A 149 15.29 -37.37 -4.67
CA ASP A 149 14.69 -37.40 -6.01
C ASP A 149 14.38 -36.01 -6.60
N GLY A 150 14.68 -34.93 -5.86
CA GLY A 150 14.42 -33.55 -6.25
C GLY A 150 13.01 -33.08 -5.96
N LYS A 151 12.13 -33.91 -5.46
CA LYS A 151 10.78 -33.51 -5.04
C LYS A 151 10.82 -32.79 -3.70
N PHE A 152 9.86 -31.89 -3.48
CA PHE A 152 9.69 -31.23 -2.21
C PHE A 152 8.92 -32.09 -1.23
N VAL A 153 9.32 -32.03 0.03
CA VAL A 153 8.61 -32.63 1.15
C VAL A 153 8.13 -31.52 2.05
N LEU A 154 6.80 -31.41 2.21
CA LEU A 154 6.14 -30.38 3.01
C LEU A 154 5.57 -31.00 4.28
N LYS A 155 5.89 -30.39 5.41
CA LYS A 155 5.26 -30.73 6.70
C LYS A 155 4.01 -29.86 6.84
N VAL A 156 2.83 -30.50 6.93
CA VAL A 156 1.54 -29.82 7.00
C VAL A 156 0.89 -30.12 8.34
N GLU A 157 0.52 -29.09 9.07
CA GLU A 157 -0.17 -29.17 10.36
C GLU A 157 -1.62 -28.74 10.21
N LYS A 158 -2.55 -29.55 10.73
CA LYS A 158 -3.99 -29.23 10.75
C LYS A 158 -4.33 -28.43 12.00
N ARG A 159 -5.07 -27.32 11.84
CA ARG A 159 -5.44 -26.42 12.92
C ARG A 159 -6.29 -27.05 14.01
N THR A 160 -7.14 -28.04 13.68
CA THR A 160 -8.13 -28.65 14.58
C THR A 160 -7.74 -30.00 15.15
N ALA A 161 -6.62 -30.55 14.72
CA ALA A 161 -6.13 -31.84 15.17
C ALA A 161 -4.60 -31.78 15.29
N ASP A 162 -4.02 -32.39 16.35
CA ASP A 162 -2.57 -32.51 16.51
C ASP A 162 -1.96 -33.51 15.50
N LEU A 163 -2.48 -33.48 14.27
CA LEU A 163 -2.04 -34.33 13.17
C LEU A 163 -1.05 -33.59 12.29
N VAL A 164 0.08 -34.20 12.06
CA VAL A 164 1.13 -33.77 11.14
C VAL A 164 1.13 -34.71 9.94
N ASP A 165 0.92 -34.14 8.76
CA ASP A 165 1.05 -34.86 7.48
C ASP A 165 2.29 -34.38 6.73
N TYR A 166 2.86 -35.27 5.93
CA TYR A 166 3.92 -34.94 4.99
C TYR A 166 3.40 -35.10 3.58
N ILE A 167 3.56 -34.05 2.77
CA ILE A 167 3.09 -34.03 1.37
C ILE A 167 4.32 -33.90 0.47
N ASN A 168 4.38 -34.72 -0.56
CA ASN A 168 5.38 -34.59 -1.62
C ASN A 168 4.77 -33.78 -2.79
N ALA A 169 5.57 -32.93 -3.41
CA ALA A 169 5.18 -32.15 -4.55
C ALA A 169 6.33 -31.96 -5.53
N ASN A 170 6.04 -31.91 -6.83
CA ASN A 170 7.03 -31.62 -7.85
C ASN A 170 7.38 -30.13 -7.87
N TYR A 171 6.40 -29.28 -7.59
CA TYR A 171 6.51 -27.84 -7.63
C TYR A 171 5.88 -27.22 -6.38
N ILE A 172 6.50 -26.14 -5.89
CA ILE A 172 5.94 -25.30 -4.81
C ILE A 172 5.85 -23.89 -5.31
N LEU A 173 4.73 -23.24 -5.04
CA LEU A 173 4.56 -21.79 -5.15
C LEU A 173 4.28 -21.21 -3.78
N VAL A 174 5.16 -20.33 -3.30
CA VAL A 174 4.99 -19.61 -2.03
C VAL A 174 4.31 -18.28 -2.29
N ALA A 175 3.11 -18.11 -1.77
CA ALA A 175 2.26 -16.94 -1.96
C ALA A 175 1.60 -16.54 -0.63
N THR A 176 2.40 -16.50 0.43
CA THR A 176 1.97 -16.34 1.83
C THR A 176 1.84 -14.89 2.28
N GLY A 177 2.08 -13.92 1.37
CA GLY A 177 2.11 -12.52 1.73
C GLY A 177 3.21 -12.24 2.76
N SER A 178 2.89 -11.52 3.84
CA SER A 178 3.81 -11.15 4.90
C SER A 178 3.88 -12.18 6.05
N SER A 179 3.43 -13.41 5.82
CA SER A 179 3.42 -14.45 6.84
C SER A 179 4.84 -14.94 7.20
N GLN A 180 5.12 -15.07 8.48
CA GLN A 180 6.38 -15.62 8.98
C GLN A 180 6.63 -17.07 8.51
N HIS A 181 5.57 -17.85 8.34
CA HIS A 181 5.68 -19.22 7.82
C HIS A 181 6.23 -19.24 6.38
N GLY A 182 5.79 -18.31 5.53
CA GLY A 182 6.30 -18.19 4.17
C GLY A 182 7.77 -17.79 4.12
N TYR A 183 8.17 -16.84 4.94
CA TYR A 183 9.58 -16.45 5.06
C TYR A 183 10.46 -17.59 5.57
N SER A 184 9.95 -18.34 6.54
CA SER A 184 10.65 -19.52 7.06
C SER A 184 10.86 -20.60 5.98
N ILE A 185 9.82 -20.89 5.20
CA ILE A 185 9.91 -21.83 4.06
C ILE A 185 10.95 -21.37 3.05
N ALA A 186 10.92 -20.08 2.67
CA ALA A 186 11.86 -19.49 1.72
C ALA A 186 13.30 -19.60 2.24
N ALA A 187 13.54 -19.31 3.52
CA ALA A 187 14.85 -19.40 4.15
C ALA A 187 15.35 -20.85 4.19
N GLN A 188 14.49 -21.81 4.51
CA GLN A 188 14.83 -23.24 4.52
C GLN A 188 15.25 -23.74 3.13
N LEU A 189 14.73 -23.14 2.07
CA LEU A 189 15.02 -23.48 0.68
C LEU A 189 16.15 -22.64 0.07
N GLY A 190 16.86 -21.86 0.89
CA GLY A 190 18.10 -21.18 0.51
C GLY A 190 17.98 -19.69 0.20
N HIS A 191 16.84 -19.07 0.41
CA HIS A 191 16.63 -17.65 0.16
C HIS A 191 17.01 -16.75 1.34
N SER A 192 17.48 -15.55 1.03
CA SER A 192 17.62 -14.48 1.98
C SER A 192 16.24 -13.88 2.29
N ILE A 193 16.08 -13.33 3.50
CA ILE A 193 14.87 -12.61 3.87
C ILE A 193 15.26 -11.22 4.35
N ILE A 194 14.76 -10.21 3.65
CA ILE A 194 14.87 -8.82 4.10
C ILE A 194 13.82 -8.62 5.19
N ALA A 195 14.28 -8.23 6.39
CA ALA A 195 13.40 -8.12 7.55
C ALA A 195 12.16 -7.26 7.24
N PRO A 196 10.94 -7.76 7.46
CA PRO A 196 9.72 -7.01 7.17
C PRO A 196 9.53 -5.88 8.18
N VAL A 197 9.08 -4.72 7.67
CA VAL A 197 8.71 -3.55 8.46
C VAL A 197 7.37 -3.00 7.98
N PRO A 198 6.56 -2.36 8.85
CA PRO A 198 5.29 -1.76 8.44
C PRO A 198 5.44 -0.73 7.32
N SER A 199 4.44 -0.64 6.46
CA SER A 199 4.31 0.33 5.37
C SER A 199 2.84 0.76 5.29
N LEU A 200 2.55 1.88 4.62
CA LEU A 200 1.21 2.45 4.47
C LEU A 200 0.54 2.76 5.83
N PHE A 201 1.20 3.53 6.65
CA PHE A 201 0.68 3.96 7.96
C PHE A 201 0.56 5.47 8.07
N THR A 202 -0.21 5.92 9.05
CA THR A 202 -0.39 7.34 9.36
C THR A 202 0.69 7.84 10.31
N PHE A 203 0.89 9.17 10.35
CA PHE A 203 1.87 9.81 11.23
C PHE A 203 1.21 10.35 12.48
N LYS A 204 1.72 9.96 13.64
CA LYS A 204 1.38 10.56 14.91
C LYS A 204 2.14 11.87 15.08
N ILE A 205 1.42 12.96 15.37
CA ILE A 205 1.99 14.30 15.49
C ILE A 205 2.02 14.73 16.95
N ALA A 206 3.11 15.38 17.36
CA ALA A 206 3.32 15.83 18.74
C ALA A 206 2.35 16.93 19.16
N ASP A 207 1.99 17.85 18.27
CA ASP A 207 1.10 18.97 18.59
C ASP A 207 -0.35 18.48 18.76
N LYS A 208 -0.79 18.39 20.01
CA LYS A 208 -2.14 17.91 20.35
C LYS A 208 -3.26 18.84 19.90
N ARG A 209 -2.96 20.15 19.65
CA ARG A 209 -3.97 21.11 19.16
C ARG A 209 -4.44 20.76 17.75
N LEU A 210 -3.63 20.03 17.00
CA LEU A 210 -4.00 19.56 15.66
C LEU A 210 -5.28 18.70 15.68
N ALA A 211 -5.58 18.05 16.80
CA ALA A 211 -6.81 17.27 16.97
C ALA A 211 -8.09 18.09 16.79
N ASP A 212 -8.03 19.42 17.06
CA ASP A 212 -9.16 20.32 16.84
C ASP A 212 -9.55 20.44 15.36
N LEU A 213 -8.64 20.05 14.47
CA LEU A 213 -8.86 20.00 13.02
C LEU A 213 -9.22 18.60 12.51
N ALA A 214 -9.45 17.63 13.38
CA ALA A 214 -9.79 16.26 12.98
C ALA A 214 -10.96 16.23 12.00
N GLY A 215 -10.79 15.49 10.89
CA GLY A 215 -11.76 15.42 9.81
C GLY A 215 -11.53 16.45 8.69
N VAL A 216 -10.67 17.45 8.88
CA VAL A 216 -10.32 18.40 7.81
C VAL A 216 -9.48 17.71 6.76
N THR A 217 -9.86 17.88 5.50
CA THR A 217 -9.13 17.37 4.34
C THR A 217 -8.55 18.52 3.53
N PHE A 218 -7.36 18.27 2.97
CA PHE A 218 -6.71 19.16 2.02
C PHE A 218 -6.65 18.44 0.67
N PRO A 219 -7.27 18.96 -0.39
CA PRO A 219 -7.27 18.30 -1.70
C PRO A 219 -5.88 18.10 -2.28
N ILE A 220 -4.98 19.05 -2.04
CA ILE A 220 -3.60 18.99 -2.49
C ILE A 220 -2.67 19.72 -1.53
N VAL A 221 -1.65 19.00 -1.06
CA VAL A 221 -0.52 19.55 -0.35
C VAL A 221 0.76 18.96 -0.90
N LYS A 222 1.89 19.64 -0.70
CA LYS A 222 3.22 19.07 -0.93
C LYS A 222 3.90 18.86 0.41
N ALA A 223 4.20 17.61 0.72
CA ALA A 223 4.76 17.24 2.01
C ALA A 223 6.15 16.61 1.83
N LYS A 224 7.11 17.05 2.63
CA LYS A 224 8.48 16.55 2.66
C LYS A 224 8.79 15.98 4.03
N LEU A 225 9.21 14.72 4.06
CA LEU A 225 9.62 14.04 5.28
C LEU A 225 11.13 14.20 5.48
N LYS A 226 11.55 14.75 6.63
CA LYS A 226 12.94 14.84 7.09
C LYS A 226 13.13 13.94 8.30
N LEU A 227 14.04 12.98 8.17
CA LEU A 227 14.35 12.01 9.20
C LEU A 227 15.77 12.24 9.74
N ASP A 228 15.92 12.16 11.07
CA ASP A 228 17.20 12.28 11.72
C ASP A 228 18.12 11.12 11.32
N GLY A 229 19.39 11.43 11.01
CA GLY A 229 20.39 10.42 10.65
C GLY A 229 20.31 9.91 9.22
N VAL A 230 19.32 10.32 8.43
CA VAL A 230 19.28 10.04 6.99
C VAL A 230 20.01 11.14 6.24
N GLN A 231 21.22 10.85 5.80
CA GLN A 231 22.10 11.84 5.14
C GLN A 231 21.83 12.00 3.65
N LYS A 232 21.12 11.07 3.02
CA LYS A 232 20.84 11.13 1.59
C LYS A 232 19.49 11.79 1.33
N SER A 233 19.47 12.77 0.41
CA SER A 233 18.23 13.27 -0.16
C SER A 233 17.56 12.15 -0.96
N VAL A 234 16.42 11.67 -0.50
CA VAL A 234 15.59 10.70 -1.21
C VAL A 234 14.42 11.47 -1.82
N PRO A 235 14.36 11.61 -3.16
CA PRO A 235 13.32 12.42 -3.82
C PRO A 235 11.89 11.96 -3.48
N GLU A 236 11.69 10.67 -3.28
CA GLU A 236 10.40 10.06 -2.96
C GLU A 236 9.89 10.39 -1.54
N LEU A 237 10.73 10.96 -0.66
CA LEU A 237 10.31 11.52 0.62
C LEU A 237 9.67 12.91 0.48
N THR A 238 9.46 13.38 -0.73
CA THR A 238 8.63 14.53 -1.08
C THR A 238 7.48 14.04 -1.95
N GLN A 239 6.25 14.24 -1.50
CA GLN A 239 5.04 13.79 -2.18
C GLN A 239 4.02 14.92 -2.28
N THR A 240 3.20 14.88 -3.32
CA THR A 240 2.10 15.83 -3.52
C THR A 240 0.79 15.06 -3.63
N GLY A 241 -0.23 15.52 -2.93
CA GLY A 241 -1.55 14.89 -2.98
C GLY A 241 -2.45 15.25 -1.82
N PRO A 242 -3.59 14.56 -1.67
CA PRO A 242 -4.53 14.80 -0.58
C PRO A 242 -3.96 14.44 0.79
N MET A 243 -4.32 15.23 1.79
CA MET A 243 -3.97 15.01 3.19
C MET A 243 -5.21 15.12 4.08
N LEU A 244 -5.27 14.30 5.12
CA LEU A 244 -6.35 14.26 6.10
C LEU A 244 -5.79 14.48 7.50
N VAL A 245 -6.45 15.32 8.29
CA VAL A 245 -6.17 15.45 9.71
C VAL A 245 -7.01 14.45 10.50
N THR A 246 -6.36 13.70 11.38
CA THR A 246 -7.02 12.76 12.31
C THR A 246 -6.90 13.24 13.75
N HIS A 247 -7.53 12.54 14.68
CA HIS A 247 -7.41 12.85 16.11
C HIS A 247 -5.97 12.71 16.65
N TRP A 248 -5.12 11.92 15.99
CA TRP A 248 -3.76 11.65 16.46
C TRP A 248 -2.67 12.27 15.59
N GLY A 249 -3.01 12.74 14.40
CA GLY A 249 -2.02 13.31 13.52
C GLY A 249 -2.49 13.48 12.09
N LEU A 250 -1.66 13.07 11.15
CA LEU A 250 -1.85 13.28 9.73
C LEU A 250 -1.93 11.97 8.97
N SER A 251 -2.82 11.89 8.02
CA SER A 251 -3.09 10.74 7.18
C SER A 251 -3.43 11.19 5.75
N GLY A 252 -4.08 10.31 5.00
CA GLY A 252 -4.45 10.55 3.61
C GLY A 252 -3.38 10.06 2.63
N PRO A 253 -3.68 10.09 1.33
CA PRO A 253 -2.80 9.50 0.31
C PRO A 253 -1.35 10.00 0.34
N VAL A 254 -1.13 11.31 0.56
CA VAL A 254 0.24 11.86 0.60
C VAL A 254 1.05 11.28 1.76
N VAL A 255 0.45 11.16 2.95
CA VAL A 255 1.10 10.61 4.14
C VAL A 255 1.35 9.11 3.98
N LEU A 256 0.37 8.38 3.47
CA LEU A 256 0.52 6.94 3.22
C LEU A 256 1.62 6.66 2.21
N ARG A 257 1.75 7.46 1.15
CA ARG A 257 2.85 7.33 0.19
C ARG A 257 4.22 7.62 0.82
N LEU A 258 4.32 8.66 1.65
CA LEU A 258 5.55 8.96 2.38
C LEU A 258 5.94 7.82 3.31
N SER A 259 4.97 7.22 4.01
CA SER A 259 5.22 6.05 4.86
C SER A 259 5.70 4.85 4.07
N ALA A 260 5.15 4.65 2.87
CA ALA A 260 5.56 3.55 1.98
C ALA A 260 7.00 3.73 1.48
N TRP A 261 7.33 4.91 0.95
CA TRP A 261 8.67 5.18 0.44
C TRP A 261 9.73 5.24 1.54
N GLY A 262 9.38 5.77 2.71
CA GLY A 262 10.28 5.90 3.85
C GLY A 262 10.14 4.80 4.92
N ALA A 263 9.51 3.68 4.62
CA ALA A 263 9.17 2.66 5.61
C ALA A 263 10.38 2.16 6.40
N ARG A 264 11.51 1.86 5.74
CA ARG A 264 12.72 1.40 6.42
C ARG A 264 13.40 2.50 7.21
N GLU A 265 13.54 3.66 6.61
CA GLU A 265 14.17 4.83 7.25
C GLU A 265 13.38 5.26 8.48
N LEU A 266 12.04 5.26 8.38
CA LEU A 266 11.15 5.54 9.52
C LEU A 266 11.29 4.49 10.63
N HIS A 267 11.38 3.22 10.27
CA HIS A 267 11.61 2.15 11.25
C HIS A 267 12.95 2.34 11.97
N GLN A 268 14.02 2.68 11.25
CA GLN A 268 15.36 2.94 11.81
C GLN A 268 15.37 4.14 12.75
N CYS A 269 14.58 5.16 12.48
CA CYS A 269 14.44 6.37 13.31
C CYS A 269 13.39 6.24 14.42
N ASN A 270 12.85 5.04 14.64
CA ASN A 270 11.75 4.80 15.58
C ASN A 270 10.53 5.70 15.30
N TYR A 271 10.23 5.91 14.01
CA TYR A 271 9.11 6.72 13.51
C TYR A 271 9.13 8.18 13.99
N GLN A 272 10.31 8.73 14.20
CA GLN A 272 10.50 10.13 14.61
C GLN A 272 11.13 10.95 13.50
N GLY A 273 10.66 12.17 13.32
CA GLY A 273 11.17 13.08 12.31
C GLY A 273 10.32 14.33 12.18
N ASN A 274 10.53 15.06 11.10
CA ASN A 274 9.75 16.27 10.79
C ASN A 274 9.07 16.14 9.44
N LEU A 275 7.81 16.55 9.39
CA LEU A 275 7.04 16.65 8.16
C LEU A 275 6.84 18.13 7.84
N MET A 276 7.40 18.58 6.72
CA MET A 276 7.23 19.94 6.21
C MET A 276 6.11 19.94 5.18
N VAL A 277 5.07 20.74 5.42
CA VAL A 277 3.88 20.78 4.56
C VAL A 277 3.75 22.15 3.91
N ASP A 278 3.59 22.15 2.61
CA ASP A 278 3.16 23.27 1.80
C ASP A 278 1.66 23.11 1.49
N PHE A 279 0.84 23.97 2.09
CA PHE A 279 -0.61 23.91 1.95
C PHE A 279 -1.13 24.56 0.66
N VAL A 280 -0.29 25.31 -0.02
CA VAL A 280 -0.61 25.99 -1.29
C VAL A 280 0.48 25.74 -2.32
N PRO A 281 0.69 24.47 -2.72
CA PRO A 281 1.87 24.09 -3.50
C PRO A 281 1.93 24.71 -4.90
N ASP A 282 0.78 25.10 -5.46
CA ASP A 282 0.70 25.68 -6.80
C ASP A 282 0.91 27.20 -6.82
N ILE A 283 1.10 27.83 -5.66
CA ILE A 283 1.26 29.26 -5.54
C ILE A 283 2.65 29.58 -4.97
N HIS A 284 3.45 30.34 -5.71
CA HIS A 284 4.76 30.77 -5.23
C HIS A 284 4.62 31.72 -4.03
N ILE A 285 5.61 31.70 -3.12
CA ILE A 285 5.58 32.52 -1.88
C ILE A 285 5.31 34.00 -2.12
N GLU A 286 5.92 34.57 -3.16
CA GLU A 286 5.72 35.99 -3.51
C GLU A 286 4.28 36.25 -3.97
N ASP A 287 3.64 35.30 -4.62
CA ASP A 287 2.25 35.39 -5.02
C ASP A 287 1.29 35.18 -3.84
N VAL A 288 1.64 34.32 -2.88
CA VAL A 288 0.88 34.17 -1.61
C VAL A 288 0.85 35.51 -0.87
N LYS A 289 2.00 36.18 -0.74
CA LYS A 289 2.10 37.51 -0.11
C LYS A 289 1.25 38.52 -0.86
N ARG A 290 1.34 38.54 -2.19
CA ARG A 290 0.59 39.47 -3.04
C ARG A 290 -0.91 39.30 -2.86
N VAL A 291 -1.38 38.05 -2.84
CA VAL A 291 -2.81 37.74 -2.61
C VAL A 291 -3.27 38.26 -1.25
N LEU A 292 -2.46 38.04 -0.19
CA LEU A 292 -2.79 38.52 1.16
C LEU A 292 -2.84 40.05 1.25
N PHE A 293 -1.86 40.74 0.68
CA PHE A 293 -1.84 42.20 0.68
C PHE A 293 -2.99 42.80 -0.12
N HIS A 294 -3.32 42.21 -1.27
CA HIS A 294 -4.44 42.64 -2.08
C HIS A 294 -5.78 42.40 -1.34
N TYR A 295 -5.90 41.25 -0.66
CA TYR A 295 -7.09 40.94 0.13
C TYR A 295 -7.30 41.94 1.28
N LYS A 296 -6.20 42.33 1.95
CA LYS A 296 -6.22 43.37 3.00
C LYS A 296 -6.81 44.69 2.49
N ASP A 297 -6.40 45.12 1.30
CA ASP A 297 -6.89 46.36 0.68
C ASP A 297 -8.38 46.28 0.32
N GLN A 298 -8.81 45.13 -0.22
CA GLN A 298 -10.20 44.95 -0.65
C GLN A 298 -11.18 44.67 0.48
N HIS A 299 -10.73 44.06 1.58
CA HIS A 299 -11.58 43.64 2.69
C HIS A 299 -11.22 44.32 4.01
N ALA A 300 -10.77 45.56 3.91
CA ALA A 300 -10.21 46.36 5.04
C ALA A 300 -11.06 46.37 6.29
N LYS A 301 -12.40 46.40 6.16
CA LYS A 301 -13.36 46.51 7.26
C LYS A 301 -13.83 45.15 7.80
N HIS A 302 -13.39 44.02 7.19
CA HIS A 302 -13.79 42.69 7.64
C HIS A 302 -12.81 42.14 8.68
N LYS A 303 -13.31 41.31 9.58
CA LYS A 303 -12.47 40.60 10.56
C LYS A 303 -11.66 39.52 9.85
N VAL A 304 -10.39 39.38 10.21
CA VAL A 304 -9.48 38.42 9.61
C VAL A 304 -9.90 36.95 9.83
N SER A 305 -10.67 36.66 10.90
CA SER A 305 -11.18 35.30 11.14
C SER A 305 -12.42 34.95 10.30
N ASN A 306 -13.14 35.93 9.76
CA ASN A 306 -14.41 35.72 9.07
C ASN A 306 -14.26 35.58 7.55
N THR A 307 -13.25 36.23 6.98
CA THR A 307 -13.00 36.23 5.55
C THR A 307 -11.52 36.00 5.26
N PHE A 308 -11.22 35.30 4.19
CA PHE A 308 -9.87 35.00 3.74
C PHE A 308 -9.87 34.69 2.25
N PRO A 309 -8.70 34.75 1.57
CA PRO A 309 -8.63 34.51 0.14
C PRO A 309 -9.12 33.11 -0.28
N THR A 310 -10.07 33.04 -1.20
CA THR A 310 -10.61 31.79 -1.73
C THR A 310 -9.61 31.06 -2.63
N GLU A 311 -8.63 31.77 -3.18
CA GLU A 311 -7.58 31.20 -4.04
C GLU A 311 -6.75 30.13 -3.31
N PHE A 312 -6.68 30.18 -1.98
CA PHE A 312 -5.92 29.20 -1.19
C PHE A 312 -6.64 27.86 -1.05
N GLY A 313 -7.94 27.81 -1.34
CA GLY A 313 -8.72 26.56 -1.23
C GLY A 313 -8.81 25.99 0.17
N LEU A 314 -8.64 26.82 1.22
CA LEU A 314 -8.60 26.40 2.60
C LEU A 314 -9.99 26.44 3.23
N VAL A 315 -10.24 25.55 4.20
CA VAL A 315 -11.47 25.61 5.02
C VAL A 315 -11.30 26.61 6.16
N LYS A 316 -12.41 27.19 6.61
CA LYS A 316 -12.41 28.24 7.65
C LYS A 316 -11.81 27.77 8.98
N ARG A 317 -12.06 26.53 9.39
CA ARG A 317 -11.46 25.95 10.61
C ARG A 317 -9.93 25.97 10.56
N PHE A 318 -9.35 25.62 9.42
CA PHE A 318 -7.91 25.64 9.23
C PHE A 318 -7.35 27.06 9.22
N TRP A 319 -8.02 27.98 8.53
CA TRP A 319 -7.61 29.38 8.52
C TRP A 319 -7.57 29.98 9.91
N ARG A 320 -8.60 29.75 10.71
CA ARG A 320 -8.64 30.19 12.12
C ARG A 320 -7.55 29.56 12.95
N PHE A 321 -7.29 28.27 12.76
CA PHE A 321 -6.20 27.56 13.44
C PHE A 321 -4.84 28.21 13.09
N LEU A 322 -4.61 28.54 11.82
CA LEU A 322 -3.39 29.23 11.37
C LEU A 322 -3.22 30.58 12.07
N LEU A 323 -4.28 31.37 12.17
CA LEU A 323 -4.24 32.67 12.90
C LEU A 323 -3.87 32.47 14.36
N GLU A 324 -4.41 31.48 15.03
CA GLU A 324 -4.07 31.14 16.43
C GLU A 324 -2.61 30.73 16.56
N GLN A 325 -2.10 29.95 15.63
CA GLN A 325 -0.68 29.53 15.61
C GLN A 325 0.27 30.72 15.49
N GLU A 326 -0.12 31.75 14.78
CA GLU A 326 0.63 33.01 14.64
C GLU A 326 0.33 34.01 15.78
N SER A 327 -0.46 33.61 16.79
CA SER A 327 -0.87 34.43 17.89
C SER A 327 -1.61 35.71 17.44
N LEU A 328 -2.40 35.61 16.38
CA LEU A 328 -3.16 36.71 15.80
C LEU A 328 -4.59 36.69 16.35
N ASN A 329 -5.09 37.89 16.76
CA ASN A 329 -6.48 38.04 17.17
C ASN A 329 -7.39 38.04 15.95
N GLY A 330 -8.29 37.03 15.85
CA GLY A 330 -9.25 36.90 14.75
C GLY A 330 -10.26 38.03 14.64
N ASP A 331 -10.49 38.82 15.68
CA ASP A 331 -11.37 39.99 15.68
C ASP A 331 -10.71 41.23 15.06
N THR A 332 -9.42 41.20 14.76
CA THR A 332 -8.70 42.26 14.07
C THR A 332 -9.25 42.43 12.66
N HIS A 333 -9.49 43.69 12.26
CA HIS A 333 -9.85 43.97 10.87
C HIS A 333 -8.63 43.84 9.94
N TRP A 334 -8.84 43.47 8.70
CA TRP A 334 -7.77 43.37 7.73
C TRP A 334 -6.93 44.62 7.61
N ALA A 335 -7.57 45.79 7.62
CA ALA A 335 -6.86 47.07 7.59
C ALA A 335 -5.85 47.26 8.72
N SER A 336 -6.11 46.68 9.88
CA SER A 336 -5.25 46.80 11.06
C SER A 336 -4.22 45.71 11.20
N MET A 337 -4.20 44.77 10.26
CA MET A 337 -3.23 43.66 10.25
C MET A 337 -1.86 44.17 9.77
N PRO A 338 -0.81 44.10 10.61
CA PRO A 338 0.53 44.51 10.16
C PRO A 338 1.06 43.67 9.02
N ASN A 339 1.82 44.27 8.12
CA ASN A 339 2.37 43.55 6.96
C ASN A 339 3.32 42.41 7.35
N ASN A 340 4.08 42.57 8.45
CA ASN A 340 4.93 41.50 8.96
C ASN A 340 4.15 40.28 9.42
N HIS A 341 2.92 40.46 9.93
CA HIS A 341 2.04 39.33 10.28
C HIS A 341 1.51 38.63 9.02
N LEU A 342 1.18 39.38 7.97
CA LEU A 342 0.79 38.80 6.69
C LEU A 342 1.93 37.99 6.04
N ASN A 343 3.16 38.48 6.16
CA ASN A 343 4.35 37.74 5.70
C ASN A 343 4.54 36.43 6.50
N ALA A 344 4.29 36.47 7.82
CA ALA A 344 4.36 35.28 8.67
C ALA A 344 3.31 34.25 8.29
N VAL A 345 2.07 34.70 8.01
CA VAL A 345 0.99 33.83 7.52
C VAL A 345 1.37 33.18 6.20
N ALA A 346 1.90 33.96 5.24
CA ALA A 346 2.33 33.44 3.95
C ALA A 346 3.43 32.38 4.11
N PHE A 347 4.41 32.65 4.94
CA PHE A 347 5.50 31.71 5.23
C PHE A 347 4.96 30.41 5.84
N ARG A 348 4.04 30.51 6.82
CA ARG A 348 3.43 29.35 7.48
C ARG A 348 2.65 28.49 6.48
N LEU A 349 1.88 29.09 5.58
CA LEU A 349 1.16 28.38 4.52
C LEU A 349 2.10 27.61 3.59
N LYS A 350 3.26 28.16 3.28
CA LYS A 350 4.22 27.55 2.38
C LYS A 350 5.14 26.53 3.05
N GLN A 351 5.38 26.68 4.36
CA GLN A 351 6.36 25.85 5.07
C GLN A 351 5.94 25.67 6.55
N TRP A 352 5.07 24.72 6.77
CA TRP A 352 4.65 24.35 8.11
C TRP A 352 5.28 23.03 8.52
N THR A 353 6.05 23.05 9.62
CA THR A 353 6.74 21.88 10.13
C THR A 353 5.94 21.22 11.25
N PHE A 354 5.67 19.92 11.08
CA PHE A 354 5.02 19.08 12.10
C PHE A 354 6.02 18.06 12.61
N GLU A 355 6.12 17.91 13.93
CA GLU A 355 6.95 16.89 14.55
C GLU A 355 6.22 15.54 14.54
N VAL A 356 6.80 14.57 13.84
CA VAL A 356 6.32 13.19 13.81
C VAL A 356 6.94 12.44 14.97
N VAL A 357 6.11 11.89 15.86
CA VAL A 357 6.55 11.20 17.07
C VAL A 357 6.26 9.71 17.08
N GLY A 358 5.59 9.20 16.06
CA GLY A 358 5.28 7.78 15.95
C GLY A 358 4.42 7.50 14.74
N LYS A 359 4.12 6.23 14.56
CA LYS A 359 3.11 5.78 13.59
C LYS A 359 1.76 5.61 14.28
N GLY A 360 0.67 5.84 13.54
CA GLY A 360 -0.68 5.59 14.03
C GLY A 360 -0.87 4.10 14.33
N GLN A 361 -1.62 3.82 15.40
CA GLN A 361 -2.00 2.46 15.76
C GLN A 361 -3.22 2.05 14.94
N PHE A 362 -3.00 1.52 13.73
CA PHE A 362 -4.04 0.78 13.03
C PHE A 362 -3.85 -0.71 13.33
N LYS A 363 -4.94 -1.37 13.72
CA LYS A 363 -4.95 -2.81 14.00
C LYS A 363 -4.67 -3.65 12.76
N ASP A 364 -4.79 -3.06 11.57
CA ASP A 364 -4.70 -3.74 10.28
C ASP A 364 -3.62 -3.09 9.41
N GLU A 365 -2.37 -3.35 9.73
CA GLU A 365 -1.25 -3.05 8.83
C GLU A 365 -1.26 -4.11 7.71
N PHE A 366 -1.92 -3.78 6.58
CA PHE A 366 -2.10 -4.71 5.46
C PHE A 366 -0.85 -4.91 4.63
N VAL A 367 0.11 -3.99 4.69
CA VAL A 367 1.29 -3.98 3.82
C VAL A 367 2.54 -3.91 4.67
N THR A 368 3.49 -4.77 4.36
CA THR A 368 4.84 -4.75 4.93
C THR A 368 5.86 -4.53 3.84
N ALA A 369 6.92 -3.77 4.14
CA ALA A 369 8.12 -3.69 3.32
C ALA A 369 9.10 -4.77 3.75
N GLY A 370 9.62 -5.54 2.82
CA GLY A 370 10.55 -6.64 3.11
C GLY A 370 10.15 -7.94 2.42
N GLY A 371 10.82 -9.03 2.74
CA GLY A 371 10.55 -10.35 2.20
C GLY A 371 11.69 -10.90 1.35
N VAL A 372 11.38 -11.79 0.42
CA VAL A 372 12.36 -12.42 -0.49
C VAL A 372 12.86 -11.39 -1.52
N PRO A 373 14.19 -11.18 -1.65
CA PRO A 373 14.72 -10.24 -2.65
C PRO A 373 14.35 -10.66 -4.07
N ILE A 374 13.88 -9.70 -4.87
CA ILE A 374 13.52 -9.96 -6.28
C ILE A 374 14.73 -10.40 -7.10
N THR A 375 15.93 -9.98 -6.72
CA THR A 375 17.17 -10.38 -7.38
C THR A 375 17.43 -11.88 -7.32
N GLU A 376 16.82 -12.59 -6.38
CA GLU A 376 16.90 -14.05 -6.26
C GLU A 376 15.84 -14.80 -7.10
N ILE A 377 15.01 -14.07 -7.84
CA ILE A 377 13.88 -14.60 -8.61
C ILE A 377 14.06 -14.29 -10.09
N SER A 378 13.77 -15.25 -10.95
CA SER A 378 13.63 -15.03 -12.38
C SER A 378 12.26 -14.44 -12.68
N LEU A 379 12.17 -13.15 -13.01
CA LEU A 379 10.90 -12.47 -13.20
C LEU A 379 10.09 -12.96 -14.40
N GLY A 380 10.74 -13.57 -15.38
CA GLY A 380 10.04 -14.15 -16.53
C GLY A 380 9.19 -15.37 -16.20
N THR A 381 9.62 -16.16 -15.21
CA THR A 381 8.96 -17.40 -14.79
C THR A 381 8.48 -17.36 -13.34
N MET A 382 8.92 -16.39 -12.55
CA MET A 382 8.75 -16.31 -11.10
C MET A 382 9.42 -17.44 -10.33
N GLU A 383 10.32 -18.17 -10.98
CA GLU A 383 11.08 -19.25 -10.37
C GLU A 383 12.28 -18.75 -9.58
N SER A 384 12.55 -19.42 -8.45
CA SER A 384 13.76 -19.20 -7.65
C SER A 384 15.03 -19.45 -8.46
N LYS A 385 16.01 -18.55 -8.32
CA LYS A 385 17.38 -18.76 -8.82
C LYS A 385 18.21 -19.67 -7.90
N LYS A 386 17.73 -19.95 -6.68
CA LYS A 386 18.40 -20.72 -5.65
C LYS A 386 17.98 -22.19 -5.63
N GLN A 387 16.70 -22.46 -5.92
CA GLN A 387 16.10 -23.78 -5.86
C GLN A 387 15.22 -24.02 -7.08
N PRO A 388 15.52 -25.04 -7.93
CA PRO A 388 14.66 -25.38 -9.06
C PRO A 388 13.25 -25.79 -8.62
N ASN A 389 12.25 -25.45 -9.42
CA ASN A 389 10.83 -25.81 -9.23
C ASN A 389 10.16 -25.14 -8.00
N LEU A 390 10.82 -24.16 -7.41
CA LEU A 390 10.28 -23.28 -6.37
C LEU A 390 9.91 -21.94 -7.01
N PHE A 391 8.66 -21.49 -6.78
CA PHE A 391 8.13 -20.25 -7.33
C PHE A 391 7.62 -19.35 -6.20
N PHE A 392 7.58 -18.06 -6.47
CA PHE A 392 7.06 -17.06 -5.52
C PHE A 392 6.07 -16.14 -6.22
N ALA A 393 5.07 -15.68 -5.49
CA ALA A 393 4.08 -14.70 -5.99
C ALA A 393 3.59 -13.79 -4.87
N GLY A 394 3.39 -12.52 -5.18
CA GLY A 394 2.80 -11.53 -4.29
C GLY A 394 3.75 -10.94 -3.26
N GLU A 395 3.21 -10.52 -2.13
CA GLU A 395 3.91 -9.77 -1.07
C GLU A 395 4.99 -10.56 -0.33
N VAL A 396 5.11 -11.86 -0.49
CA VAL A 396 6.23 -12.63 0.05
C VAL A 396 7.56 -12.14 -0.55
N LEU A 397 7.50 -11.60 -1.77
CA LEU A 397 8.61 -10.90 -2.40
C LEU A 397 8.79 -9.51 -1.80
N ASN A 398 10.03 -8.99 -1.83
CA ASN A 398 10.31 -7.62 -1.44
C ASN A 398 9.81 -6.62 -2.49
N VAL A 399 8.50 -6.65 -2.72
CA VAL A 399 7.77 -5.74 -3.61
C VAL A 399 6.51 -5.31 -2.90
N ASP A 400 6.31 -4.00 -2.78
CA ASP A 400 5.07 -3.43 -2.28
C ASP A 400 4.79 -2.11 -3.00
N GLY A 401 3.53 -1.84 -3.25
CA GLY A 401 3.05 -0.61 -3.88
C GLY A 401 2.53 0.41 -2.88
N VAL A 402 2.41 1.64 -3.32
CA VAL A 402 1.68 2.69 -2.58
C VAL A 402 0.18 2.42 -2.64
N THR A 403 -0.61 3.15 -1.82
CA THR A 403 -2.08 3.04 -1.88
C THR A 403 -2.62 3.42 -3.27
N GLY A 404 -3.75 2.87 -3.68
CA GLY A 404 -4.41 3.16 -4.95
C GLY A 404 -4.58 1.97 -5.89
N GLY A 405 -4.46 0.72 -5.40
CA GLY A 405 -4.68 -0.51 -6.17
C GLY A 405 -3.41 -1.20 -6.66
N PHE A 406 -2.24 -0.73 -6.25
CA PHE A 406 -0.96 -1.27 -6.76
C PHE A 406 -0.55 -2.58 -6.07
N ASN A 407 -0.96 -2.83 -4.82
CA ASN A 407 -0.53 -4.02 -4.06
C ASN A 407 -1.19 -5.32 -4.52
N PHE A 408 -2.43 -5.28 -5.01
CA PHE A 408 -3.11 -6.46 -5.56
C PHE A 408 -2.80 -6.71 -7.05
N GLN A 409 -2.19 -5.73 -7.74
CA GLN A 409 -1.76 -5.93 -9.12
C GLN A 409 -0.69 -7.02 -9.23
#